data_a481920eb45361c952123875e6eba1f0
#
_entry.id   a481920eb45361c952123875e6eba1f0
#
_cell.length_a   1.000
_cell.length_b   1.000
_cell.length_c   1.000
_cell.angle_alpha   90.00
_cell.angle_beta   90.00
_cell.angle_gamma   90.00
#
_symmetry.space_group_name_H-M   'P 1'
#
loop_
_entity.id
_entity.type
_entity.pdbx_description
1 polymer ?
#
loop_
_entity_poly.entity_id
_entity_poly.type
_entity_poly.pdbx_seq_one_letter_code
_entity_poly.pdbx_strand_id
1 'polypeptide(L)'
;MRRCIGPPHDRCATGMAALPLTTGAGKGNAMGLWDRLFGRKSAAASTPRTEPTAAPAAAVHASEAAAAEIDPALQPALTAFQRSDHTEAYNAAQAQLHLGADAQRLCALSLSALDRYREAYPYWLALHALEPTAHNALQLATTSVMCNEIDRGAQWLLTFDDLNAQEQSTSPAIARTSFLTALTRAGHGAHALPHLEWLREAYAGMWMTDSHFLYVRGLPFLEAFLERSTPLLRECLPADAVPAWYAQLQPALDPPGQAMVAAHIASLQ
;
A
#
# COMPACT_ATOMS: atom_id res chain seq x y z
N MET A 1 -25.08 -12.88 -47.30
CA MET A 1 -25.39 -13.43 -45.97
C MET A 1 -24.28 -13.02 -45.00
N ARG A 2 -24.51 -11.99 -44.23
CA ARG A 2 -23.55 -11.47 -43.19
C ARG A 2 -24.01 -12.00 -41.83
N ARG A 3 -23.18 -12.81 -41.16
CA ARG A 3 -23.42 -13.23 -39.78
C ARG A 3 -22.81 -12.22 -38.85
N CYS A 4 -23.65 -11.57 -38.08
CA CYS A 4 -23.24 -10.76 -36.90
C CYS A 4 -22.85 -11.72 -35.81
N ILE A 5 -21.61 -11.58 -35.30
CA ILE A 5 -21.13 -12.22 -34.08
C ILE A 5 -21.26 -11.17 -32.97
N GLY A 6 -22.17 -11.41 -32.04
CA GLY A 6 -22.35 -10.59 -30.85
C GLY A 6 -21.24 -10.85 -29.81
N PRO A 7 -21.02 -9.91 -28.86
CA PRO A 7 -19.98 -10.02 -27.85
C PRO A 7 -20.33 -11.08 -26.79
N PRO A 8 -19.33 -11.73 -26.19
CA PRO A 8 -19.56 -12.67 -25.10
C PRO A 8 -19.94 -11.96 -23.81
N HIS A 9 -20.98 -12.49 -23.20
CA HIS A 9 -21.52 -12.07 -21.92
C HIS A 9 -20.58 -12.35 -20.75
N ASP A 10 -20.59 -11.41 -19.83
CA ASP A 10 -20.19 -11.45 -18.42
C ASP A 10 -20.25 -12.82 -17.76
N ARG A 11 -19.13 -13.20 -17.17
CA ARG A 11 -19.09 -14.00 -15.94
C ARG A 11 -18.07 -13.39 -15.02
N CYS A 12 -18.56 -12.53 -14.19
CA CYS A 12 -17.82 -12.12 -13.02
C CYS A 12 -18.72 -12.24 -11.83
N ALA A 13 -18.16 -12.63 -10.78
CA ALA A 13 -18.53 -12.49 -9.42
C ALA A 13 -18.46 -13.80 -8.66
N THR A 14 -17.34 -14.01 -8.06
CA THR A 14 -17.32 -14.67 -6.75
C THR A 14 -16.44 -13.82 -5.86
N GLY A 15 -17.06 -13.28 -4.81
CA GLY A 15 -16.47 -12.33 -3.89
C GLY A 15 -15.27 -12.93 -3.17
N MET A 16 -14.20 -12.14 -3.10
CA MET A 16 -13.17 -12.30 -2.08
C MET A 16 -13.30 -11.13 -1.12
N ALA A 17 -13.63 -11.49 0.10
CA ALA A 17 -13.82 -10.59 1.22
C ALA A 17 -12.60 -9.68 1.42
N ALA A 18 -12.88 -8.40 1.57
CA ALA A 18 -11.94 -7.43 2.12
C ALA A 18 -11.46 -7.95 3.50
N LEU A 19 -10.16 -7.98 3.71
CA LEU A 19 -9.58 -8.30 5.01
C LEU A 19 -10.09 -7.27 6.03
N PRO A 20 -10.61 -7.70 7.19
CA PRO A 20 -11.09 -6.77 8.20
C PRO A 20 -9.90 -6.02 8.80
N LEU A 21 -9.94 -4.69 8.68
CA LEU A 21 -9.14 -3.80 9.51
C LEU A 21 -9.68 -3.92 10.94
N THR A 22 -8.93 -4.58 11.81
CA THR A 22 -9.28 -4.70 13.24
C THR A 22 -9.30 -3.32 13.87
N THR A 23 -10.50 -2.84 14.17
CA THR A 23 -10.74 -1.64 14.96
C THR A 23 -10.46 -1.93 16.42
N GLY A 24 -9.30 -1.50 16.91
CA GLY A 24 -9.03 -1.36 18.33
C GLY A 24 -9.60 -0.04 18.84
N ALA A 25 -10.67 -0.07 19.60
CA ALA A 25 -11.21 1.11 20.28
C ALA A 25 -10.26 1.56 21.41
N GLY A 26 -9.64 2.73 21.25
CA GLY A 26 -8.82 3.41 22.26
C GLY A 26 -9.15 4.90 22.28
N LYS A 27 -9.37 5.43 23.46
CA LYS A 27 -9.86 6.78 23.79
C LYS A 27 -9.00 7.91 23.22
N GLY A 28 -9.65 8.85 22.56
CA GLY A 28 -9.48 10.29 22.45
C GLY A 28 -8.08 10.91 22.41
N ASN A 29 -7.63 11.24 21.20
CA ASN A 29 -6.89 12.45 20.87
C ASN A 29 -7.19 12.76 19.40
N ALA A 30 -7.32 14.04 19.05
CA ALA A 30 -7.67 14.50 17.71
C ALA A 30 -6.55 14.14 16.71
N MET A 31 -6.59 12.94 16.21
CA MET A 31 -5.73 12.47 15.13
C MET A 31 -6.20 13.06 13.80
N GLY A 32 -5.29 13.51 12.95
CA GLY A 32 -5.60 13.97 11.60
C GLY A 32 -6.33 12.91 10.78
N LEU A 33 -6.98 13.30 9.68
CA LEU A 33 -7.75 12.40 8.82
C LEU A 33 -6.97 11.15 8.43
N TRP A 34 -5.68 11.31 8.14
CA TRP A 34 -4.75 10.23 7.81
C TRP A 34 -4.55 9.24 8.94
N ASP A 35 -4.34 9.70 10.15
CA ASP A 35 -4.14 8.84 11.32
C ASP A 35 -5.41 8.07 11.66
N ARG A 36 -6.59 8.63 11.40
CA ARG A 36 -7.89 7.97 11.58
C ARG A 36 -8.20 6.96 10.49
N LEU A 37 -7.85 7.23 9.23
CA LEU A 37 -8.16 6.36 8.09
C LEU A 37 -7.11 5.26 7.87
N PHE A 38 -5.85 5.51 8.22
CA PHE A 38 -4.73 4.61 7.89
C PHE A 38 -3.83 4.25 9.07
N GLY A 39 -4.14 4.69 10.29
CA GLY A 39 -3.52 4.24 11.53
C GLY A 39 -2.00 4.42 11.57
N ARG A 40 -1.49 5.66 11.59
CA ARG A 40 -0.08 5.91 11.92
C ARG A 40 0.22 5.42 13.33
N LYS A 41 0.78 4.22 13.47
CA LYS A 41 1.54 3.87 14.68
C LYS A 41 2.89 4.55 14.56
N SER A 42 3.03 5.71 15.23
CA SER A 42 4.33 6.33 15.49
C SER A 42 5.21 5.28 16.16
N ALA A 43 6.30 4.89 15.52
CA ALA A 43 7.33 4.07 16.13
C ALA A 43 8.02 4.95 17.18
N ALA A 44 7.67 4.75 18.45
CA ALA A 44 8.41 5.32 19.55
C ALA A 44 9.82 4.71 19.56
N ALA A 45 10.81 5.52 19.21
CA ALA A 45 12.21 5.16 19.33
C ALA A 45 12.54 4.89 20.80
N SER A 46 12.91 3.65 21.10
CA SER A 46 13.46 3.26 22.39
C SER A 46 14.86 3.83 22.54
N THR A 47 15.00 4.90 23.29
CA THR A 47 16.30 5.42 23.72
C THR A 47 16.89 4.54 24.83
N PRO A 48 18.19 4.21 24.81
CA PRO A 48 18.85 3.58 25.93
C PRO A 48 19.04 4.59 27.09
N ARG A 49 18.73 4.12 28.28
CA ARG A 49 18.81 4.83 29.55
C ARG A 49 20.27 5.10 29.92
N THR A 50 20.68 6.36 29.97
CA THR A 50 21.85 6.81 30.69
C THR A 50 21.43 7.90 31.70
N GLU A 51 21.86 7.76 32.95
CA GLU A 51 21.54 8.62 34.08
C GLU A 51 22.34 9.95 34.10
N PRO A 52 22.05 10.89 35.00
CA PRO A 52 21.88 12.29 34.63
C PRO A 52 23.11 13.16 34.99
N THR A 53 23.34 14.18 34.17
CA THR A 53 24.12 15.38 34.64
C THR A 53 23.31 16.63 34.31
N ALA A 54 23.05 17.41 35.32
CA ALA A 54 22.24 18.62 35.29
C ALA A 54 22.93 19.78 34.58
N ALA A 55 22.22 20.46 33.69
CA ALA A 55 22.37 21.89 33.35
C ALA A 55 21.23 22.34 32.39
N PRO A 56 20.98 23.62 32.13
CA PRO A 56 19.68 24.23 32.41
C PRO A 56 18.70 24.23 31.23
N ALA A 57 17.42 24.38 31.60
CA ALA A 57 16.27 24.45 30.72
C ALA A 57 16.42 25.48 29.58
N ALA A 58 16.64 24.99 28.36
CA ALA A 58 16.27 25.70 27.16
C ALA A 58 14.93 25.12 26.73
N ALA A 59 13.90 25.96 26.67
CA ALA A 59 12.56 25.61 26.26
C ALA A 59 12.60 25.05 24.82
N VAL A 60 12.47 23.73 24.68
CA VAL A 60 12.16 23.10 23.44
C VAL A 60 10.66 23.36 23.21
N HIS A 61 10.36 24.40 22.45
CA HIS A 61 9.06 24.51 21.83
C HIS A 61 8.93 23.34 20.84
N ALA A 62 8.41 22.22 21.33
CA ALA A 62 7.79 21.23 20.47
C ALA A 62 6.64 21.96 19.79
N SER A 63 6.85 22.28 18.52
CA SER A 63 5.75 22.67 17.63
C SER A 63 4.82 21.46 17.60
N GLU A 64 3.78 21.46 18.43
CA GLU A 64 2.57 20.70 18.20
C GLU A 64 2.03 21.19 16.86
N ALA A 65 2.36 20.46 15.78
CA ALA A 65 1.66 20.60 14.54
C ALA A 65 0.20 20.26 14.86
N ALA A 66 -0.61 21.30 15.05
CA ALA A 66 -2.04 21.17 15.26
C ALA A 66 -2.58 20.27 14.16
N ALA A 67 -3.12 19.12 14.53
CA ALA A 67 -3.82 18.24 13.61
C ALA A 67 -4.90 19.11 12.94
N ALA A 68 -4.72 19.41 11.67
CA ALA A 68 -5.64 20.28 10.94
C ALA A 68 -7.05 19.69 11.09
N GLU A 69 -7.92 20.44 11.71
CA GLU A 69 -9.30 20.03 11.94
C GLU A 69 -9.98 19.99 10.57
N ILE A 70 -10.60 18.85 10.26
CA ILE A 70 -11.30 18.67 8.97
C ILE A 70 -12.44 19.68 8.93
N ASP A 71 -12.58 20.39 7.79
CA ASP A 71 -13.67 21.33 7.59
C ASP A 71 -15.02 20.66 7.92
N PRO A 72 -15.84 21.28 8.77
CA PRO A 72 -17.14 20.72 9.16
C PRO A 72 -18.04 20.39 7.97
N ALA A 73 -17.92 21.08 6.83
CA ALA A 73 -18.66 20.80 5.61
C ALA A 73 -18.30 19.44 4.98
N LEU A 74 -17.12 18.87 5.27
CA LEU A 74 -16.73 17.53 4.83
C LEU A 74 -17.15 16.41 5.79
N GLN A 75 -17.68 16.74 6.97
CA GLN A 75 -18.09 15.75 7.96
C GLN A 75 -19.13 14.74 7.44
N PRO A 76 -20.15 15.13 6.63
CA PRO A 76 -21.06 14.16 6.02
C PRO A 76 -20.33 13.16 5.10
N ALA A 77 -19.41 13.64 4.25
CA ALA A 77 -18.62 12.78 3.37
C ALA A 77 -17.74 11.79 4.15
N LEU A 78 -17.07 12.27 5.20
CA LEU A 78 -16.25 11.44 6.08
C LEU A 78 -17.08 10.37 6.80
N THR A 79 -18.24 10.75 7.32
CA THR A 79 -19.16 9.84 8.01
C THR A 79 -19.67 8.75 7.06
N ALA A 80 -20.06 9.12 5.83
CA ALA A 80 -20.46 8.17 4.81
C ALA A 80 -19.31 7.20 4.45
N PHE A 81 -18.09 7.74 4.26
CA PHE A 81 -16.91 6.93 3.99
C PHE A 81 -16.62 5.91 5.11
N GLN A 82 -16.69 6.32 6.36
CA GLN A 82 -16.47 5.45 7.53
C GLN A 82 -17.52 4.33 7.62
N ARG A 83 -18.76 4.56 7.14
CA ARG A 83 -19.82 3.55 7.03
C ARG A 83 -19.70 2.68 5.77
N SER A 84 -18.64 2.86 4.97
CA SER A 84 -18.44 2.22 3.67
C SER A 84 -19.51 2.57 2.62
N ASP A 85 -20.25 3.66 2.83
CA ASP A 85 -21.11 4.23 1.79
C ASP A 85 -20.31 5.15 0.89
N HIS A 86 -19.51 4.52 0.03
CA HIS A 86 -18.56 5.24 -0.81
C HIS A 86 -19.23 6.09 -1.90
N THR A 87 -20.44 5.74 -2.31
CA THR A 87 -21.22 6.54 -3.25
C THR A 87 -21.66 7.86 -2.62
N GLU A 88 -22.24 7.80 -1.44
CA GLU A 88 -22.64 9.00 -0.67
C GLU A 88 -21.42 9.83 -0.32
N ALA A 89 -20.33 9.17 0.14
CA ALA A 89 -19.07 9.84 0.46
C ALA A 89 -18.51 10.63 -0.73
N TYR A 90 -18.52 10.04 -1.92
CA TYR A 90 -18.10 10.72 -3.15
C TYR A 90 -18.99 11.91 -3.46
N ASN A 91 -20.31 11.74 -3.46
CA ASN A 91 -21.25 12.81 -3.81
C ASN A 91 -21.14 14.01 -2.84
N ALA A 92 -21.04 13.74 -1.55
CA ALA A 92 -20.90 14.76 -0.53
C ALA A 92 -19.54 15.49 -0.63
N ALA A 93 -18.43 14.76 -0.88
CA ALA A 93 -17.11 15.36 -1.05
C ALA A 93 -17.01 16.17 -2.35
N GLN A 94 -17.61 15.68 -3.45
CA GLN A 94 -17.61 16.36 -4.74
C GLN A 94 -18.30 17.73 -4.68
N ALA A 95 -19.37 17.85 -3.91
CA ALA A 95 -20.05 19.14 -3.69
C ALA A 95 -19.16 20.17 -2.96
N GLN A 96 -18.09 19.71 -2.33
CA GLN A 96 -17.19 20.53 -1.50
C GLN A 96 -15.76 20.64 -2.09
N LEU A 97 -15.57 20.41 -3.39
CA LEU A 97 -14.23 20.47 -4.02
C LEU A 97 -13.49 21.79 -3.83
N HIS A 98 -14.19 22.87 -3.58
CA HIS A 98 -13.61 24.18 -3.28
C HIS A 98 -12.82 24.20 -1.95
N LEU A 99 -13.02 23.23 -1.06
CA LEU A 99 -12.28 23.07 0.19
C LEU A 99 -10.87 22.44 0.01
N GLY A 100 -10.47 22.16 -1.23
CA GLY A 100 -9.09 21.79 -1.55
C GLY A 100 -8.75 20.32 -1.29
N ALA A 101 -7.60 20.06 -0.64
CA ALA A 101 -6.97 18.74 -0.58
C ALA A 101 -7.84 17.65 0.06
N ASP A 102 -8.53 17.93 1.16
CA ASP A 102 -9.33 16.93 1.86
C ASP A 102 -10.56 16.49 1.06
N ALA A 103 -11.20 17.42 0.33
CA ALA A 103 -12.30 17.08 -0.57
C ALA A 103 -11.81 16.22 -1.75
N GLN A 104 -10.66 16.58 -2.37
CA GLN A 104 -10.03 15.78 -3.41
C GLN A 104 -9.70 14.36 -2.91
N ARG A 105 -9.15 14.27 -1.71
CA ARG A 105 -8.77 12.99 -1.07
C ARG A 105 -9.98 12.09 -0.84
N LEU A 106 -11.08 12.62 -0.29
CA LEU A 106 -12.31 11.87 -0.07
C LEU A 106 -12.94 11.41 -1.39
N CYS A 107 -12.94 12.23 -2.44
CA CYS A 107 -13.38 11.83 -3.77
C CYS A 107 -12.53 10.69 -4.33
N ALA A 108 -11.20 10.84 -4.30
CA ALA A 108 -10.27 9.85 -4.81
C ALA A 108 -10.39 8.50 -4.08
N LEU A 109 -10.44 8.52 -2.75
CA LEU A 109 -10.60 7.32 -1.91
C LEU A 109 -11.94 6.64 -2.16
N SER A 110 -13.03 7.41 -2.21
CA SER A 110 -14.37 6.85 -2.43
C SER A 110 -14.50 6.19 -3.79
N LEU A 111 -13.99 6.83 -4.85
CA LEU A 111 -14.00 6.27 -6.19
C LEU A 111 -13.07 5.04 -6.31
N SER A 112 -11.91 5.06 -5.65
CA SER A 112 -11.02 3.90 -5.60
C SER A 112 -11.67 2.70 -4.89
N ALA A 113 -12.42 2.95 -3.81
CA ALA A 113 -13.17 1.92 -3.08
C ALA A 113 -14.34 1.35 -3.89
N LEU A 114 -14.86 2.11 -4.87
CA LEU A 114 -15.89 1.69 -5.82
C LEU A 114 -15.32 1.04 -7.09
N ASP A 115 -14.01 0.78 -7.15
CA ASP A 115 -13.28 0.29 -8.34
C ASP A 115 -13.39 1.22 -9.57
N ARG A 116 -13.78 2.49 -9.37
CA ARG A 116 -13.91 3.52 -10.42
C ARG A 116 -12.58 4.25 -10.62
N TYR A 117 -11.51 3.50 -10.90
CA TYR A 117 -10.13 4.01 -10.94
C TYR A 117 -9.90 5.10 -11.98
N ARG A 118 -10.52 4.99 -13.16
CA ARG A 118 -10.41 6.02 -14.21
C ARG A 118 -10.96 7.37 -13.75
N GLU A 119 -11.98 7.35 -12.91
CA GLU A 119 -12.57 8.57 -12.34
C GLU A 119 -11.80 9.03 -11.08
N ALA A 120 -11.20 8.11 -10.33
CA ALA A 120 -10.36 8.44 -9.19
C ALA A 120 -9.05 9.13 -9.58
N TYR A 121 -8.47 8.74 -10.73
CA TYR A 121 -7.15 9.22 -11.17
C TYR A 121 -7.01 10.75 -11.21
N PRO A 122 -7.91 11.53 -11.83
CA PRO A 122 -7.81 12.99 -11.84
C PRO A 122 -7.86 13.62 -10.44
N TYR A 123 -8.58 13.03 -9.49
CA TYR A 123 -8.60 13.51 -8.11
C TYR A 123 -7.28 13.22 -7.39
N TRP A 124 -6.70 12.02 -7.59
CA TRP A 124 -5.35 11.72 -7.08
C TRP A 124 -4.29 12.64 -7.68
N LEU A 125 -4.40 12.96 -8.96
CA LEU A 125 -3.46 13.87 -9.63
C LEU A 125 -3.58 15.29 -9.09
N ALA A 126 -4.81 15.81 -8.93
CA ALA A 126 -5.07 17.11 -8.34
C ALA A 126 -4.58 17.19 -6.88
N LEU A 127 -4.82 16.13 -6.11
CA LEU A 127 -4.34 16.04 -4.73
C LEU A 127 -2.80 16.03 -4.67
N HIS A 128 -2.13 15.26 -5.54
CA HIS A 128 -0.66 15.25 -5.58
C HIS A 128 -0.08 16.60 -6.01
N ALA A 129 -0.76 17.35 -6.86
CA ALA A 129 -0.34 18.70 -7.22
C ALA A 129 -0.44 19.70 -6.05
N LEU A 130 -1.39 19.50 -5.14
CA LEU A 130 -1.54 20.30 -3.91
C LEU A 130 -0.57 19.81 -2.80
N GLU A 131 -0.40 18.52 -2.68
CA GLU A 131 0.39 17.84 -1.65
C GLU A 131 1.26 16.77 -2.32
N PRO A 132 2.47 17.10 -2.80
CA PRO A 132 3.37 16.15 -3.46
C PRO A 132 4.05 15.23 -2.45
N THR A 133 3.30 14.25 -1.90
CA THR A 133 3.77 13.28 -0.90
C THR A 133 4.02 11.91 -1.53
N ALA A 134 4.89 11.12 -0.89
CA ALA A 134 5.14 9.73 -1.27
C ALA A 134 3.83 8.91 -1.29
N HIS A 135 2.96 9.12 -0.30
CA HIS A 135 1.68 8.44 -0.27
C HIS A 135 0.83 8.73 -1.52
N ASN A 136 0.68 9.99 -1.90
CA ASN A 136 -0.13 10.37 -3.06
C ASN A 136 0.48 9.84 -4.37
N ALA A 137 1.81 9.80 -4.48
CA ALA A 137 2.51 9.15 -5.60
C ALA A 137 2.23 7.65 -5.67
N LEU A 138 2.22 6.95 -4.53
CA LEU A 138 1.85 5.52 -4.48
C LEU A 138 0.40 5.27 -4.89
N GLN A 139 -0.53 6.13 -4.51
CA GLN A 139 -1.92 6.05 -4.95
C GLN A 139 -2.04 6.24 -6.47
N LEU A 140 -1.30 7.18 -7.05
CA LEU A 140 -1.23 7.37 -8.49
C LEU A 140 -0.61 6.16 -9.20
N ALA A 141 0.44 5.56 -8.63
CA ALA A 141 1.06 4.35 -9.16
C ALA A 141 0.06 3.19 -9.26
N THR A 142 -0.61 2.86 -8.16
CA THR A 142 -1.57 1.76 -8.11
C THR A 142 -2.82 2.04 -8.95
N THR A 143 -3.34 3.27 -8.92
CA THR A 143 -4.49 3.69 -9.72
C THR A 143 -4.20 3.63 -11.22
N SER A 144 -2.98 4.02 -11.66
CA SER A 144 -2.56 3.90 -13.06
C SER A 144 -2.57 2.45 -13.54
N VAL A 145 -2.04 1.52 -12.74
CA VAL A 145 -2.08 0.08 -13.04
C VAL A 145 -3.53 -0.41 -13.18
N MET A 146 -4.41 -0.01 -12.25
CA MET A 146 -5.84 -0.36 -12.32
C MET A 146 -6.56 0.26 -13.53
N CYS A 147 -5.98 1.30 -14.14
CA CYS A 147 -6.44 1.87 -15.40
C CYS A 147 -5.83 1.21 -16.65
N ASN A 148 -5.04 0.14 -16.51
CA ASN A 148 -4.24 -0.52 -17.55
C ASN A 148 -3.10 0.37 -18.10
N GLU A 149 -2.58 1.29 -17.31
CA GLU A 149 -1.48 2.20 -17.67
C GLU A 149 -0.22 1.84 -16.88
N ILE A 150 0.33 0.65 -17.16
CA ILE A 150 1.39 0.02 -16.35
C ILE A 150 2.67 0.89 -16.32
N ASP A 151 3.11 1.39 -17.48
CA ASP A 151 4.30 2.21 -17.59
C ASP A 151 4.17 3.51 -16.78
N ARG A 152 2.97 4.14 -16.81
CA ARG A 152 2.68 5.31 -15.98
C ARG A 152 2.69 4.96 -14.51
N GLY A 153 2.13 3.79 -14.15
CA GLY A 153 2.17 3.27 -12.79
C GLY A 153 3.61 3.08 -12.30
N ALA A 154 4.48 2.52 -13.12
CA ALA A 154 5.91 2.35 -12.82
C ALA A 154 6.63 3.71 -12.63
N GLN A 155 6.33 4.71 -13.46
CA GLN A 155 6.89 6.06 -13.29
C GLN A 155 6.45 6.71 -11.97
N TRP A 156 5.17 6.57 -11.59
CA TRP A 156 4.70 7.06 -10.30
C TRP A 156 5.32 6.32 -9.12
N LEU A 157 5.64 5.03 -9.28
CA LEU A 157 6.34 4.28 -8.25
C LEU A 157 7.79 4.76 -8.06
N LEU A 158 8.47 5.19 -9.13
CA LEU A 158 9.77 5.87 -9.02
C LEU A 158 9.64 7.21 -8.31
N THR A 159 8.60 8.01 -8.63
CA THR A 159 8.30 9.26 -7.92
C THR A 159 8.03 9.00 -6.44
N PHE A 160 7.34 7.92 -6.09
CA PHE A 160 7.19 7.48 -4.71
C PHE A 160 8.55 7.22 -4.05
N ASP A 161 9.45 6.48 -4.70
CA ASP A 161 10.76 6.17 -4.15
C ASP A 161 11.57 7.44 -3.85
N ASP A 162 11.57 8.41 -4.78
CA ASP A 162 12.27 9.69 -4.62
C ASP A 162 11.72 10.53 -3.45
N LEU A 163 10.40 10.65 -3.35
CA LEU A 163 9.76 11.38 -2.26
C LEU A 163 9.96 10.66 -0.93
N ASN A 164 9.78 9.34 -0.91
CA ASN A 164 9.89 8.55 0.32
C ASN A 164 11.33 8.47 0.85
N ALA A 165 12.33 8.63 0.02
CA ALA A 165 13.72 8.75 0.46
C ALA A 165 13.92 9.94 1.40
N GLN A 166 13.13 11.01 1.23
CA GLN A 166 13.15 12.20 2.08
C GLN A 166 12.15 12.09 3.24
N GLU A 167 10.93 11.66 2.96
CA GLU A 167 9.83 11.61 3.94
C GLU A 167 9.95 10.44 4.92
N GLN A 168 10.45 9.29 4.47
CA GLN A 168 10.48 8.03 5.22
C GLN A 168 9.11 7.66 5.83
N SER A 169 8.04 8.06 5.17
CA SER A 169 6.66 7.97 5.68
C SER A 169 6.05 6.59 5.48
N THR A 170 6.55 5.80 4.51
CA THR A 170 6.01 4.48 4.16
C THR A 170 7.14 3.49 3.93
N SER A 171 7.00 2.26 4.42
CA SER A 171 7.96 1.20 4.08
C SER A 171 7.97 0.95 2.56
N PRO A 172 9.16 0.96 1.91
CA PRO A 172 9.27 0.61 0.49
C PRO A 172 8.71 -0.79 0.17
N ALA A 173 8.77 -1.73 1.11
CA ALA A 173 8.21 -3.07 0.94
C ALA A 173 6.67 -3.04 0.88
N ILE A 174 6.02 -2.20 1.70
CA ILE A 174 4.57 -1.98 1.63
C ILE A 174 4.18 -1.41 0.26
N ALA A 175 4.95 -0.44 -0.26
CA ALA A 175 4.69 0.14 -1.57
C ALA A 175 4.82 -0.90 -2.69
N ARG A 176 5.88 -1.72 -2.69
CA ARG A 176 6.06 -2.82 -3.67
C ARG A 176 4.95 -3.85 -3.59
N THR A 177 4.53 -4.23 -2.37
CA THR A 177 3.42 -5.17 -2.16
C THR A 177 2.09 -4.59 -2.64
N SER A 178 1.84 -3.29 -2.42
CA SER A 178 0.65 -2.61 -2.92
C SER A 178 0.63 -2.56 -4.45
N PHE A 179 1.76 -2.28 -5.07
CA PHE A 179 1.91 -2.26 -6.52
C PHE A 179 1.71 -3.66 -7.14
N LEU A 180 2.31 -4.70 -6.56
CA LEU A 180 2.08 -6.10 -6.95
C LEU A 180 0.61 -6.50 -6.82
N THR A 181 -0.07 -6.06 -5.77
CA THR A 181 -1.50 -6.29 -5.60
C THR A 181 -2.31 -5.63 -6.72
N ALA A 182 -1.95 -4.42 -7.13
CA ALA A 182 -2.60 -3.74 -8.26
C ALA A 182 -2.34 -4.47 -9.58
N LEU A 183 -1.10 -4.91 -9.85
CA LEU A 183 -0.76 -5.71 -11.03
C LEU A 183 -1.59 -7.01 -11.09
N THR A 184 -1.68 -7.72 -9.97
CA THR A 184 -2.47 -8.96 -9.87
C THR A 184 -3.95 -8.72 -10.15
N ARG A 185 -4.55 -7.70 -9.51
CA ARG A 185 -5.96 -7.36 -9.68
C ARG A 185 -6.31 -6.91 -11.09
N ALA A 186 -5.39 -6.21 -11.75
CA ALA A 186 -5.56 -5.75 -13.12
C ALA A 186 -5.21 -6.81 -14.19
N GLY A 187 -4.74 -8.00 -13.79
CA GLY A 187 -4.36 -9.08 -14.72
C GLY A 187 -3.03 -8.83 -15.45
N HIS A 188 -2.13 -8.09 -14.82
CA HIS A 188 -0.81 -7.72 -15.36
C HIS A 188 0.34 -8.40 -14.63
N GLY A 189 0.15 -9.63 -14.15
CA GLY A 189 1.14 -10.39 -13.40
C GLY A 189 2.48 -10.56 -14.12
N ALA A 190 2.49 -10.58 -15.46
CA ALA A 190 3.71 -10.63 -16.26
C ALA A 190 4.69 -9.45 -16.01
N HIS A 191 4.24 -8.35 -15.42
CA HIS A 191 5.07 -7.21 -15.02
C HIS A 191 5.57 -7.28 -13.57
N ALA A 192 5.29 -8.37 -12.86
CA ALA A 192 5.59 -8.48 -11.42
C ALA A 192 7.07 -8.73 -11.12
N LEU A 193 7.83 -9.33 -12.03
CA LEU A 193 9.18 -9.85 -11.76
C LEU A 193 10.14 -8.85 -11.11
N PRO A 194 10.31 -7.60 -11.60
CA PRO A 194 11.24 -6.66 -10.97
C PRO A 194 10.88 -6.32 -9.52
N HIS A 195 9.60 -6.31 -9.18
CA HIS A 195 9.11 -6.02 -7.83
C HIS A 195 9.27 -7.23 -6.90
N LEU A 196 9.12 -8.44 -7.44
CA LEU A 196 9.38 -9.68 -6.71
C LEU A 196 10.87 -9.84 -6.43
N GLU A 197 11.74 -9.50 -7.38
CA GLU A 197 13.19 -9.48 -7.20
C GLU A 197 13.59 -8.48 -6.12
N TRP A 198 13.04 -7.28 -6.16
CA TRP A 198 13.29 -6.28 -5.11
C TRP A 198 12.88 -6.80 -3.72
N LEU A 199 11.72 -7.44 -3.59
CA LEU A 199 11.28 -8.04 -2.32
C LEU A 199 12.21 -9.18 -1.90
N ARG A 200 12.64 -10.05 -2.82
CA ARG A 200 13.61 -11.12 -2.55
C ARG A 200 14.91 -10.57 -1.97
N GLU A 201 15.43 -9.50 -2.58
CA GLU A 201 16.63 -8.80 -2.09
C GLU A 201 16.40 -8.17 -0.72
N ALA A 202 15.21 -7.59 -0.49
CA ALA A 202 14.86 -7.05 0.81
C ALA A 202 14.86 -8.13 1.91
N TYR A 203 14.29 -9.32 1.65
CA TYR A 203 14.39 -10.46 2.59
C TYR A 203 15.83 -10.91 2.80
N ALA A 204 16.60 -11.04 1.74
CA ALA A 204 18.02 -11.42 1.82
C ALA A 204 18.82 -10.43 2.67
N GLY A 205 18.57 -9.11 2.52
CA GLY A 205 19.21 -8.07 3.31
C GLY A 205 18.78 -8.04 4.79
N MET A 206 17.60 -8.56 5.12
CA MET A 206 17.12 -8.68 6.51
C MET A 206 17.67 -9.92 7.21
N TRP A 207 17.99 -10.98 6.48
CA TRP A 207 18.47 -12.31 6.90
C TRP A 207 17.63 -13.00 8.00
N MET A 208 16.82 -12.29 8.76
CA MET A 208 15.97 -12.76 9.84
C MET A 208 14.51 -12.86 9.38
N THR A 209 13.85 -13.98 9.67
CA THR A 209 12.48 -14.28 9.23
C THR A 209 11.44 -14.29 10.35
N ASP A 210 11.81 -13.83 11.55
CA ASP A 210 10.87 -13.63 12.65
C ASP A 210 9.69 -12.73 12.23
N SER A 211 8.47 -13.19 12.48
CA SER A 211 7.26 -12.51 12.02
C SER A 211 7.11 -11.11 12.58
N HIS A 212 7.50 -10.88 13.85
CA HIS A 212 7.41 -9.55 14.46
C HIS A 212 8.44 -8.60 13.82
N PHE A 213 9.66 -9.10 13.58
CA PHE A 213 10.71 -8.33 12.92
C PHE A 213 10.30 -7.92 11.50
N LEU A 214 9.78 -8.85 10.70
CA LEU A 214 9.29 -8.57 9.34
C LEU A 214 8.14 -7.56 9.35
N TYR A 215 7.19 -7.71 10.28
CA TYR A 215 6.07 -6.79 10.44
C TYR A 215 6.52 -5.36 10.71
N VAL A 216 7.48 -5.16 11.63
CA VAL A 216 8.01 -3.82 11.96
C VAL A 216 8.71 -3.19 10.75
N ARG A 217 9.32 -3.99 9.88
CA ARG A 217 9.97 -3.56 8.64
C ARG A 217 9.00 -3.37 7.47
N GLY A 218 7.72 -3.69 7.66
CA GLY A 218 6.69 -3.60 6.63
C GLY A 218 6.80 -4.66 5.53
N LEU A 219 7.60 -5.71 5.76
CA LEU A 219 7.65 -6.88 4.89
C LEU A 219 6.47 -7.83 5.22
N PRO A 220 5.88 -8.47 4.22
CA PRO A 220 4.97 -9.60 4.45
C PRO A 220 5.65 -10.69 5.27
N PHE A 221 4.89 -11.53 5.94
CA PHE A 221 5.44 -12.77 6.51
C PHE A 221 5.99 -13.64 5.38
N LEU A 222 7.13 -14.29 5.61
CA LEU A 222 7.83 -15.03 4.55
C LEU A 222 6.92 -16.08 3.89
N GLU A 223 6.14 -16.84 4.67
CA GLU A 223 5.18 -17.80 4.16
C GLU A 223 4.18 -17.16 3.19
N ALA A 224 3.57 -16.06 3.59
CA ALA A 224 2.63 -15.32 2.73
C ALA A 224 3.28 -14.74 1.46
N PHE A 225 4.55 -14.34 1.54
CA PHE A 225 5.32 -13.93 0.37
C PHE A 225 5.53 -15.10 -0.61
N LEU A 226 5.97 -16.26 -0.12
CA LEU A 226 6.19 -17.45 -0.93
C LEU A 226 4.90 -17.90 -1.64
N GLU A 227 3.80 -17.97 -0.91
CA GLU A 227 2.49 -18.35 -1.47
C GLU A 227 2.00 -17.39 -2.54
N ARG A 228 2.05 -16.07 -2.27
CA ARG A 228 1.49 -15.04 -3.16
C ARG A 228 2.38 -14.74 -4.36
N SER A 229 3.69 -14.92 -4.24
CA SER A 229 4.62 -14.69 -5.35
C SER A 229 4.65 -15.84 -6.36
N THR A 230 4.33 -17.06 -5.96
CA THR A 230 4.38 -18.25 -6.84
C THR A 230 3.51 -18.10 -8.10
N PRO A 231 2.21 -17.74 -8.03
CA PRO A 231 1.42 -17.56 -9.24
C PRO A 231 1.98 -16.45 -10.15
N LEU A 232 2.46 -15.36 -9.58
CA LEU A 232 3.07 -14.25 -10.35
C LEU A 232 4.38 -14.67 -11.02
N LEU A 233 5.23 -15.43 -10.32
CA LEU A 233 6.46 -15.96 -10.90
C LEU A 233 6.18 -16.91 -12.09
N ARG A 234 5.10 -17.69 -12.01
CA ARG A 234 4.66 -18.57 -13.12
C ARG A 234 4.15 -17.80 -14.33
N GLU A 235 3.70 -16.57 -14.17
CA GLU A 235 3.38 -15.69 -15.30
C GLU A 235 4.63 -15.03 -15.90
N CYS A 236 5.71 -14.89 -15.12
CA CYS A 236 6.94 -14.20 -15.53
C CYS A 236 8.04 -15.15 -16.00
N LEU A 237 8.08 -16.39 -15.51
CA LEU A 237 9.18 -17.33 -15.69
C LEU A 237 8.66 -18.71 -16.16
N PRO A 238 9.50 -19.47 -16.87
CA PRO A 238 9.22 -20.89 -17.10
C PRO A 238 9.00 -21.66 -15.78
N ALA A 239 8.08 -22.63 -15.78
CA ALA A 239 7.69 -23.32 -14.54
C ALA A 239 8.86 -24.00 -13.81
N ASP A 240 9.82 -24.53 -14.55
CA ASP A 240 11.05 -25.15 -14.05
C ASP A 240 12.06 -24.15 -13.47
N ALA A 241 11.96 -22.86 -13.83
CA ALA A 241 12.82 -21.80 -13.28
C ALA A 241 12.34 -21.29 -11.91
N VAL A 242 11.06 -21.46 -11.56
CA VAL A 242 10.49 -20.93 -10.31
C VAL A 242 11.17 -21.50 -9.06
N PRO A 243 11.41 -22.83 -8.91
CA PRO A 243 12.16 -23.38 -7.77
C PRO A 243 13.57 -22.80 -7.66
N ALA A 244 14.27 -22.62 -8.78
CA ALA A 244 15.62 -22.05 -8.79
C ALA A 244 15.62 -20.57 -8.38
N TRP A 245 14.57 -19.82 -8.70
CA TRP A 245 14.40 -18.42 -8.26
C TRP A 245 14.30 -18.32 -6.75
N TYR A 246 13.52 -19.21 -6.09
CA TYR A 246 13.44 -19.25 -4.63
C TYR A 246 14.73 -19.77 -3.97
N ALA A 247 15.42 -20.72 -4.61
CA ALA A 247 16.68 -21.26 -4.08
C ALA A 247 17.76 -20.18 -3.91
N GLN A 248 17.71 -19.08 -4.68
CA GLN A 248 18.64 -17.95 -4.52
C GLN A 248 18.41 -17.19 -3.20
N LEU A 249 17.21 -17.20 -2.64
CA LEU A 249 16.91 -16.56 -1.35
C LEU A 249 17.40 -17.38 -0.16
N GLN A 250 17.32 -18.70 -0.26
CA GLN A 250 17.54 -19.62 0.85
C GLN A 250 18.84 -19.40 1.63
N PRO A 251 20.04 -19.27 1.00
CA PRO A 251 21.30 -19.16 1.75
C PRO A 251 21.45 -17.83 2.52
N ALA A 252 20.62 -16.83 2.20
CA ALA A 252 20.68 -15.52 2.83
C ALA A 252 19.81 -15.41 4.10
N LEU A 253 18.99 -16.42 4.41
CA LEU A 253 18.05 -16.42 5.52
C LEU A 253 18.57 -17.15 6.76
N ASP A 254 17.96 -16.90 7.91
CA ASP A 254 18.13 -17.67 9.13
C ASP A 254 17.62 -19.13 8.97
N PRO A 255 18.01 -20.08 9.89
CA PRO A 255 17.63 -21.47 9.75
C PRO A 255 16.11 -21.72 9.61
N PRO A 256 15.20 -21.02 10.34
CA PRO A 256 13.77 -21.16 10.12
C PRO A 256 13.34 -20.74 8.70
N GLY A 257 13.85 -19.62 8.20
CA GLY A 257 13.58 -19.14 6.85
C GLY A 257 14.10 -20.08 5.77
N GLN A 258 15.31 -20.62 5.94
CA GLN A 258 15.87 -21.63 5.04
C GLN A 258 14.98 -22.86 4.96
N ALA A 259 14.51 -23.36 6.09
CA ALA A 259 13.62 -24.52 6.15
C ALA A 259 12.28 -24.24 5.46
N MET A 260 11.72 -23.03 5.66
CA MET A 260 10.46 -22.61 5.04
C MET A 260 10.58 -22.53 3.51
N VAL A 261 11.67 -21.92 3.01
CA VAL A 261 11.94 -21.85 1.55
C VAL A 261 12.15 -23.26 0.97
N ALA A 262 12.90 -24.13 1.66
CA ALA A 262 13.13 -25.51 1.21
C ALA A 262 11.81 -26.30 1.12
N ALA A 263 10.94 -26.19 2.13
CA ALA A 263 9.63 -26.83 2.14
C ALA A 263 8.74 -26.30 1.00
N HIS A 264 8.77 -24.97 0.76
CA HIS A 264 8.04 -24.38 -0.33
C HIS A 264 8.53 -24.88 -1.69
N ILE A 265 9.83 -24.91 -1.95
CA ILE A 265 10.41 -25.45 -3.18
C ILE A 265 9.97 -26.91 -3.40
N ALA A 266 10.01 -27.73 -2.34
CA ALA A 266 9.56 -29.13 -2.43
C ALA A 266 8.07 -29.26 -2.81
N SER A 267 7.23 -28.30 -2.40
CA SER A 267 5.80 -28.28 -2.74
C SER A 267 5.51 -27.88 -4.19
N LEU A 268 6.49 -27.32 -4.92
CA LEU A 268 6.35 -26.89 -6.30
C LEU A 268 6.65 -27.99 -7.33
N GLN A 269 7.30 -29.07 -6.87
CA GLN A 269 7.67 -30.23 -7.68
C GLN A 269 6.51 -31.21 -7.77
#